data_e6d237658497033422b226f371742620
#
_entry.id   e6d237658497033422b226f371742620
#
_cell.length_a   1.000
_cell.length_b   1.000
_cell.length_c   1.000
_cell.angle_alpha   90.00
_cell.angle_beta   90.00
_cell.angle_gamma   90.00
#
_symmetry.space_group_name_H-M   'P 1'
#
loop_
_entity.id
_entity.type
_entity.pdbx_description
1 polymer ?
#
loop_
_entity_poly.entity_id
_entity_poly.type
_entity_poly.pdbx_seq_one_letter_code
_entity_poly.pdbx_strand_id
1 'polypeptide(L)'
;MGVSTNTVETYDSSVIREDLQDALISISPTEAPLMAAIGRRNVSNTYFEWGVVSLTAADGSNRVIEGEAAPGNDALTAAERQGNYTQISDKIVEVSDTAEAVNGAGNEQTIAKQIAYKLKELKRDMETMLAANVAASAGASGTARQTAGLRAFIRTNTDLGSGGAAGTTSGSGSSGYVDAAATDGTKRA
;
A
#
# COMPACT_ATOMS: atom_id res chain seq x y z
N MET A 1 2.10 51.70 -38.93
CA MET A 1 3.24 52.23 -38.25
C MET A 1 4.36 51.22 -38.45
N GLY A 2 5.51 51.60 -38.99
CA GLY A 2 6.66 50.76 -39.16
C GLY A 2 7.63 50.95 -38.00
N VAL A 3 8.44 49.96 -37.70
CA VAL A 3 9.52 50.05 -36.73
C VAL A 3 10.57 51.03 -37.22
N SER A 4 11.10 51.86 -36.33
CA SER A 4 12.14 52.87 -36.67
C SER A 4 13.41 52.14 -37.13
N THR A 5 14.08 52.67 -38.15
CA THR A 5 15.32 52.12 -38.68
C THR A 5 16.41 52.19 -37.61
N ASN A 6 17.21 51.12 -37.42
CA ASN A 6 18.24 50.95 -36.38
C ASN A 6 17.72 50.82 -34.93
N THR A 7 16.51 50.31 -34.74
CA THR A 7 16.05 49.93 -33.43
C THR A 7 16.41 48.45 -33.17
N VAL A 8 17.04 48.16 -32.04
CA VAL A 8 17.34 46.80 -31.60
C VAL A 8 16.04 46.22 -30.98
N GLU A 9 15.52 45.19 -31.57
CA GLU A 9 14.34 44.52 -31.09
C GLU A 9 14.71 43.27 -30.23
N THR A 10 13.78 42.79 -29.45
CA THR A 10 13.99 41.58 -28.64
C THR A 10 14.28 40.35 -29.51
N TYR A 11 13.85 40.35 -30.77
CA TYR A 11 14.11 39.27 -31.73
C TYR A 11 15.56 39.27 -32.25
N ASP A 12 16.27 40.36 -32.12
CA ASP A 12 17.67 40.53 -32.59
C ASP A 12 18.69 40.13 -31.52
N SER A 13 18.25 39.94 -30.28
CA SER A 13 19.12 39.68 -29.13
C SER A 13 19.15 38.20 -28.77
N SER A 14 20.30 37.53 -28.91
CA SER A 14 20.54 36.15 -28.51
C SER A 14 20.86 35.99 -27.02
N VAL A 15 20.98 37.11 -26.26
CA VAL A 15 21.32 37.07 -24.82
C VAL A 15 20.13 37.27 -23.87
N ILE A 16 18.91 37.30 -24.40
CA ILE A 16 17.71 37.35 -23.57
C ILE A 16 17.58 36.00 -22.88
N ARG A 17 17.59 35.98 -21.54
CA ARG A 17 17.39 34.76 -20.74
C ARG A 17 15.93 34.40 -20.73
N GLU A 18 15.67 33.09 -20.80
CA GLU A 18 14.34 32.54 -20.57
C GLU A 18 13.88 32.85 -19.13
N ASP A 19 12.62 33.29 -18.99
CA ASP A 19 12.00 33.51 -17.69
C ASP A 19 11.39 32.18 -17.19
N LEU A 20 12.13 31.51 -16.33
CA LEU A 20 11.71 30.27 -15.74
C LEU A 20 11.22 30.53 -14.31
N GLN A 21 10.01 30.10 -14.01
CA GLN A 21 9.43 30.26 -12.68
C GLN A 21 10.16 29.36 -11.67
N ASP A 22 10.57 29.93 -10.53
CA ASP A 22 11.25 29.19 -9.46
C ASP A 22 10.32 28.26 -8.66
N ALA A 23 9.01 28.28 -8.91
CA ALA A 23 8.04 27.44 -8.23
C ALA A 23 7.71 26.20 -9.05
N LEU A 24 7.94 25.03 -8.47
CA LEU A 24 7.57 23.73 -9.03
C LEU A 24 6.27 23.24 -8.42
N ILE A 25 5.30 22.91 -9.27
CA ILE A 25 3.99 22.42 -8.88
C ILE A 25 3.95 20.90 -9.04
N SER A 26 3.75 20.19 -7.93
CA SER A 26 3.54 18.74 -7.98
C SER A 26 2.09 18.43 -8.34
N ILE A 27 1.88 17.74 -9.47
CA ILE A 27 0.56 17.30 -9.96
C ILE A 27 0.21 15.88 -9.53
N SER A 28 1.16 15.18 -8.89
CA SER A 28 0.95 13.80 -8.43
C SER A 28 0.25 13.76 -7.07
N PRO A 29 -0.71 12.83 -6.85
CA PRO A 29 -1.30 12.64 -5.53
C PRO A 29 -0.24 12.23 -4.53
N THR A 30 -0.24 12.86 -3.35
CA THR A 30 0.75 12.60 -2.28
C THR A 30 0.13 11.99 -1.04
N GLU A 31 -1.19 11.84 -1.02
CA GLU A 31 -1.92 11.32 0.12
C GLU A 31 -1.88 9.79 0.17
N ALA A 32 -1.77 9.24 1.39
CA ALA A 32 -1.82 7.84 1.69
C ALA A 32 -2.88 7.59 2.78
N PRO A 33 -4.18 7.61 2.41
CA PRO A 33 -5.28 7.57 3.37
C PRO A 33 -5.36 6.24 4.12
N LEU A 34 -5.08 5.12 3.49
CA LEU A 34 -5.09 3.81 4.13
C LEU A 34 -3.99 3.71 5.19
N MET A 35 -2.77 4.13 4.87
CA MET A 35 -1.68 4.18 5.84
C MET A 35 -1.95 5.12 7.02
N ALA A 36 -2.73 6.18 6.81
CA ALA A 36 -3.11 7.10 7.87
C ALA A 36 -4.22 6.54 8.77
N ALA A 37 -5.14 5.77 8.18
CA ALA A 37 -6.28 5.17 8.90
C ALA A 37 -5.90 3.92 9.70
N ILE A 38 -4.91 3.13 9.24
CA ILE A 38 -4.48 1.91 9.91
C ILE A 38 -3.59 2.23 11.12
N GLY A 39 -3.90 1.59 12.26
CA GLY A 39 -3.05 1.63 13.44
C GLY A 39 -1.68 1.01 13.20
N ARG A 40 -0.67 1.41 13.97
CA ARG A 40 0.70 0.93 13.87
C ARG A 40 1.08 0.13 15.10
N ARG A 41 1.80 -0.96 14.89
CA ARG A 41 2.35 -1.81 15.94
C ARG A 41 3.80 -2.19 15.62
N ASN A 42 4.64 -2.18 16.63
CA ASN A 42 6.01 -2.69 16.50
C ASN A 42 5.99 -4.22 16.58
N VAL A 43 6.77 -4.85 15.73
CA VAL A 43 6.99 -6.30 15.72
C VAL A 43 8.48 -6.58 15.85
N SER A 44 8.84 -7.64 16.57
CA SER A 44 10.24 -8.04 16.82
C SER A 44 10.73 -9.17 15.92
N ASN A 45 9.83 -9.75 15.11
CA ASN A 45 10.16 -10.86 14.23
C ASN A 45 9.76 -10.56 12.78
N THR A 46 10.34 -11.30 11.85
CA THR A 46 10.02 -11.22 10.42
C THR A 46 8.64 -11.79 10.10
N TYR A 47 8.17 -12.73 10.87
CA TYR A 47 6.83 -13.29 10.83
C TYR A 47 6.10 -12.96 12.14
N PHE A 48 4.91 -12.47 12.06
CA PHE A 48 4.08 -12.13 13.22
C PHE A 48 2.68 -12.70 13.07
N GLU A 49 2.10 -13.11 14.19
CA GLU A 49 0.83 -13.79 14.24
C GLU A 49 -0.14 -13.09 15.20
N TRP A 50 -1.42 -13.34 14.97
CA TRP A 50 -2.52 -12.95 15.88
C TRP A 50 -3.61 -14.02 15.89
N GLY A 51 -4.37 -14.09 16.98
CA GLY A 51 -5.50 -15.00 17.12
C GLY A 51 -6.78 -14.39 16.56
N VAL A 52 -7.57 -15.20 15.88
CA VAL A 52 -8.90 -14.86 15.38
C VAL A 52 -9.88 -15.94 15.88
N VAL A 53 -11.03 -15.51 16.37
CA VAL A 53 -12.12 -16.41 16.79
C VAL A 53 -13.34 -16.10 15.92
N SER A 54 -13.85 -17.13 15.27
CA SER A 54 -15.12 -17.06 14.53
C SER A 54 -16.26 -17.51 15.43
N LEU A 55 -17.25 -16.66 15.60
CA LEU A 55 -18.47 -17.07 16.32
C LEU A 55 -19.35 -17.91 15.40
N THR A 56 -20.12 -18.83 15.99
CA THR A 56 -21.14 -19.58 15.28
C THR A 56 -22.19 -18.64 14.69
N ALA A 57 -22.77 -19.01 13.57
CA ALA A 57 -23.85 -18.23 12.97
C ALA A 57 -25.01 -18.08 13.97
N ALA A 58 -25.69 -16.94 13.91
CA ALA A 58 -26.85 -16.67 14.77
C ALA A 58 -27.97 -17.68 14.44
N ASP A 59 -28.51 -18.34 15.47
CA ASP A 59 -29.63 -19.22 15.36
C ASP A 59 -30.93 -18.53 15.82
N GLY A 60 -31.81 -18.22 14.89
CA GLY A 60 -33.13 -17.66 15.17
C GLY A 60 -34.12 -18.64 15.80
N SER A 61 -33.77 -19.93 15.86
CA SER A 61 -34.62 -21.02 16.40
C SER A 61 -34.22 -21.43 17.81
N ASN A 62 -33.28 -20.77 18.44
CA ASN A 62 -32.79 -21.08 19.79
C ASN A 62 -33.85 -20.81 20.87
N ARG A 63 -34.82 -21.72 20.94
CA ARG A 63 -35.91 -21.72 21.93
C ARG A 63 -36.01 -23.13 22.53
N VAL A 64 -36.22 -23.18 23.83
CA VAL A 64 -36.35 -24.43 24.59
C VAL A 64 -37.70 -24.50 25.24
N ILE A 65 -38.15 -25.72 25.56
CA ILE A 65 -39.39 -25.98 26.26
C ILE A 65 -39.16 -25.71 27.76
N GLU A 66 -40.14 -25.11 28.43
CA GLU A 66 -40.06 -24.85 29.86
C GLU A 66 -39.92 -26.20 30.62
N GLY A 67 -38.87 -26.30 31.43
CA GLY A 67 -38.58 -27.51 32.21
C GLY A 67 -37.84 -28.60 31.46
N GLU A 68 -37.41 -28.37 30.23
CA GLU A 68 -36.58 -29.32 29.49
C GLU A 68 -35.17 -29.43 30.08
N ALA A 69 -34.65 -30.63 30.18
CA ALA A 69 -33.25 -30.82 30.60
C ALA A 69 -32.30 -30.33 29.52
N ALA A 70 -31.18 -29.68 29.91
CA ALA A 70 -30.19 -29.19 28.96
C ALA A 70 -29.74 -30.31 28.02
N PRO A 71 -29.84 -30.14 26.69
CA PRO A 71 -29.57 -31.19 25.71
C PRO A 71 -28.08 -31.56 25.56
N GLY A 72 -27.18 -30.91 26.29
CA GLY A 72 -25.75 -31.11 26.26
C GLY A 72 -24.98 -29.78 26.16
N ASN A 73 -23.68 -29.88 25.98
CA ASN A 73 -22.83 -28.68 25.79
C ASN A 73 -22.77 -28.27 24.32
N ASP A 74 -22.85 -27.00 24.08
CA ASP A 74 -22.58 -26.44 22.75
C ASP A 74 -21.13 -26.65 22.34
N ALA A 75 -20.88 -26.76 21.05
CA ALA A 75 -19.55 -26.87 20.51
C ALA A 75 -18.76 -25.57 20.73
N LEU A 76 -17.60 -25.70 21.37
CA LEU A 76 -16.70 -24.57 21.58
C LEU A 76 -15.84 -24.32 20.33
N THR A 77 -15.74 -23.09 19.91
CA THR A 77 -14.88 -22.68 18.79
C THR A 77 -13.48 -22.33 19.31
N ALA A 78 -12.46 -23.03 18.82
CA ALA A 78 -11.08 -22.71 19.12
C ALA A 78 -10.61 -21.48 18.30
N ALA A 79 -9.69 -20.73 18.89
CA ALA A 79 -9.05 -19.63 18.17
C ALA A 79 -8.13 -20.18 17.07
N GLU A 80 -8.23 -19.60 15.89
CA GLU A 80 -7.30 -19.82 14.77
C GLU A 80 -6.18 -18.77 14.79
N ARG A 81 -4.97 -19.16 14.38
CA ARG A 81 -3.87 -18.22 14.19
C ARG A 81 -3.81 -17.76 12.75
N GLN A 82 -3.70 -16.46 12.58
CA GLN A 82 -3.38 -15.82 11.30
C GLN A 82 -2.07 -15.06 11.45
N GLY A 83 -1.34 -14.94 10.36
CA GLY A 83 -0.06 -14.27 10.39
C GLY A 83 0.28 -13.56 9.09
N ASN A 84 1.33 -12.77 9.13
CA ASN A 84 1.85 -12.06 7.98
C ASN A 84 3.37 -11.90 8.09
N TYR A 85 4.03 -11.66 6.96
CA TYR A 85 5.44 -11.37 6.90
C TYR A 85 5.70 -9.87 6.84
N THR A 86 6.81 -9.44 7.43
CA THR A 86 7.30 -8.08 7.25
C THR A 86 7.96 -7.92 5.89
N GLN A 87 7.84 -6.75 5.30
CA GLN A 87 8.47 -6.38 4.03
C GLN A 87 9.43 -5.22 4.25
N ILE A 88 10.53 -5.21 3.50
CA ILE A 88 11.46 -4.09 3.43
C ILE A 88 11.17 -3.36 2.12
N SER A 89 10.96 -2.05 2.21
CA SER A 89 10.78 -1.19 1.05
C SER A 89 11.79 -0.05 1.13
N ASP A 90 12.43 0.27 0.01
CA ASP A 90 13.45 1.30 -0.09
C ASP A 90 13.27 2.18 -1.33
N LYS A 91 13.89 3.33 -1.31
CA LYS A 91 14.10 4.21 -2.46
C LYS A 91 15.50 4.78 -2.34
N ILE A 92 16.24 4.72 -3.42
CA ILE A 92 17.62 5.21 -3.50
C ILE A 92 17.61 6.60 -4.14
N VAL A 93 18.41 7.49 -3.57
CA VAL A 93 18.66 8.84 -4.10
C VAL A 93 20.16 8.99 -4.33
N GLU A 94 20.50 9.39 -5.53
CA GLU A 94 21.87 9.74 -5.90
C GLU A 94 21.84 11.07 -6.65
N VAL A 95 22.63 12.02 -6.20
CA VAL A 95 22.81 13.34 -6.84
C VAL A 95 24.30 13.59 -6.92
N SER A 96 24.79 13.99 -8.09
CA SER A 96 26.20 14.29 -8.24
C SER A 96 26.55 15.65 -7.59
N ASP A 97 27.75 15.74 -7.03
CA ASP A 97 28.25 16.98 -6.41
C ASP A 97 28.21 18.18 -7.37
N THR A 98 28.46 17.93 -8.64
CA THR A 98 28.37 18.96 -9.69
C THR A 98 26.94 19.46 -9.87
N ALA A 99 25.96 18.55 -9.85
CA ALA A 99 24.55 18.94 -9.97
C ALA A 99 24.07 19.73 -8.75
N GLU A 100 24.57 19.41 -7.56
CA GLU A 100 24.24 20.14 -6.33
C GLU A 100 24.88 21.52 -6.29
N ALA A 101 26.05 21.66 -6.90
CA ALA A 101 26.79 22.95 -6.98
C ALA A 101 26.19 23.92 -8.00
N VAL A 102 25.45 23.45 -9.00
CA VAL A 102 24.85 24.30 -10.04
C VAL A 102 23.49 24.83 -9.55
N ASN A 103 23.32 26.16 -9.69
CA ASN A 103 22.08 26.82 -9.34
C ASN A 103 21.01 26.57 -10.42
N GLY A 104 20.09 25.63 -10.17
CA GLY A 104 18.95 25.35 -11.04
C GLY A 104 17.70 26.12 -10.63
N ALA A 105 16.80 26.38 -11.58
CA ALA A 105 15.51 26.97 -11.31
C ALA A 105 14.72 26.06 -10.35
N GLY A 106 14.10 26.64 -9.31
CA GLY A 106 13.37 25.92 -8.29
C GLY A 106 14.23 25.08 -7.34
N ASN A 107 15.55 25.12 -7.46
CA ASN A 107 16.50 24.38 -6.60
C ASN A 107 16.18 22.90 -6.48
N GLU A 108 15.82 22.23 -7.59
CA GLU A 108 15.31 20.86 -7.60
C GLU A 108 16.41 19.81 -7.47
N GLN A 109 17.63 20.16 -7.81
CA GLN A 109 18.76 19.24 -7.76
C GLN A 109 19.31 19.02 -6.35
N THR A 110 18.82 19.75 -5.35
CA THR A 110 19.25 19.59 -3.96
C THR A 110 18.87 18.22 -3.43
N ILE A 111 19.84 17.49 -2.87
CA ILE A 111 19.66 16.15 -2.30
C ILE A 111 18.51 16.11 -1.28
N ALA A 112 18.33 17.15 -0.49
CA ALA A 112 17.27 17.27 0.50
C ALA A 112 15.85 17.25 -0.13
N LYS A 113 15.66 17.95 -1.25
CA LYS A 113 14.38 17.92 -2.00
C LYS A 113 14.13 16.57 -2.63
N GLN A 114 15.16 15.96 -3.23
CA GLN A 114 15.03 14.62 -3.81
C GLN A 114 14.67 13.58 -2.76
N ILE A 115 15.27 13.64 -1.57
CA ILE A 115 14.89 12.78 -0.44
C ILE A 115 13.43 13.00 -0.07
N ALA A 116 12.96 14.25 0.01
CA ALA A 116 11.55 14.54 0.33
C ALA A 116 10.58 13.98 -0.72
N TYR A 117 10.92 14.03 -2.00
CA TYR A 117 10.14 13.43 -3.07
C TYR A 117 10.13 11.90 -2.96
N LYS A 118 11.28 11.28 -2.75
CA LYS A 118 11.38 9.82 -2.61
C LYS A 118 10.66 9.29 -1.38
N LEU A 119 10.60 10.05 -0.29
CA LEU A 119 9.79 9.69 0.88
C LEU A 119 8.28 9.71 0.56
N LYS A 120 7.82 10.67 -0.25
CA LYS A 120 6.42 10.69 -0.70
C LYS A 120 6.13 9.51 -1.63
N GLU A 121 7.03 9.21 -2.57
CA GLU A 121 6.91 8.05 -3.44
C GLU A 121 6.88 6.75 -2.65
N LEU A 122 7.77 6.58 -1.66
CA LEU A 122 7.81 5.38 -0.80
C LEU A 122 6.49 5.18 -0.05
N LYS A 123 5.90 6.25 0.48
CA LYS A 123 4.58 6.18 1.13
C LYS A 123 3.49 5.72 0.15
N ARG A 124 3.51 6.18 -1.08
CA ARG A 124 2.56 5.75 -2.13
C ARG A 124 2.77 4.28 -2.51
N ASP A 125 4.01 3.83 -2.61
CA ASP A 125 4.32 2.42 -2.87
C ASP A 125 3.78 1.53 -1.74
N MET A 126 3.99 1.93 -0.48
CA MET A 126 3.44 1.21 0.68
C MET A 126 1.91 1.20 0.68
N GLU A 127 1.27 2.31 0.36
CA GLU A 127 -0.19 2.41 0.22
C GLU A 127 -0.71 1.45 -0.86
N THR A 128 -0.08 1.46 -2.02
CA THR A 128 -0.44 0.57 -3.14
C THR A 128 -0.30 -0.91 -2.75
N MET A 129 0.78 -1.26 -2.08
CA MET A 129 1.02 -2.62 -1.59
C MET A 129 -0.03 -3.05 -0.56
N LEU A 130 -0.36 -2.17 0.39
CA LEU A 130 -1.38 -2.46 1.41
C LEU A 130 -2.77 -2.68 0.81
N ALA A 131 -3.11 -1.96 -0.26
CA ALA A 131 -4.39 -2.11 -0.96
C ALA A 131 -4.42 -3.25 -1.98
N ALA A 132 -3.26 -3.81 -2.33
CA ALA A 132 -3.15 -4.84 -3.35
C ALA A 132 -3.73 -6.19 -2.88
N ASN A 133 -4.08 -7.04 -3.86
CA ASN A 133 -4.46 -8.44 -3.64
C ASN A 133 -3.24 -9.34 -3.88
N VAL A 134 -2.34 -9.35 -2.90
CA VAL A 134 -1.09 -10.12 -2.95
C VAL A 134 -0.95 -11.01 -1.73
N ALA A 135 -0.41 -12.21 -1.93
CA ALA A 135 -0.14 -13.17 -0.87
C ALA A 135 1.08 -12.77 -0.03
N ALA A 136 1.10 -13.20 1.22
CA ALA A 136 2.29 -13.18 2.04
C ALA A 136 3.34 -14.17 1.50
N SER A 137 4.60 -13.77 1.51
CA SER A 137 5.73 -14.63 1.13
C SER A 137 6.87 -14.51 2.12
N ALA A 138 7.38 -15.66 2.55
CA ALA A 138 8.56 -15.72 3.43
C ALA A 138 9.83 -15.18 2.76
N GLY A 139 9.86 -15.20 1.41
CA GLY A 139 11.07 -14.94 0.66
C GLY A 139 12.12 -16.06 0.80
N ALA A 140 13.26 -15.85 0.17
CA ALA A 140 14.43 -16.71 0.24
C ALA A 140 15.70 -15.89 -0.03
N SER A 141 16.87 -16.52 0.00
CA SER A 141 18.10 -15.88 -0.49
C SER A 141 17.92 -15.52 -1.97
N GLY A 142 17.92 -14.23 -2.28
CA GLY A 142 17.66 -13.71 -3.65
C GLY A 142 16.19 -13.43 -3.98
N THR A 143 15.26 -13.72 -3.08
CA THR A 143 13.83 -13.38 -3.24
C THR A 143 13.35 -12.57 -2.06
N ALA A 144 12.88 -11.36 -2.30
CA ALA A 144 12.40 -10.47 -1.24
C ALA A 144 11.15 -11.06 -0.54
N ARG A 145 11.07 -10.83 0.77
CA ARG A 145 9.83 -11.09 1.53
C ARG A 145 8.74 -10.13 1.09
N GLN A 146 7.52 -10.61 1.11
CA GLN A 146 6.34 -9.85 0.72
C GLN A 146 5.28 -9.91 1.82
N THR A 147 4.76 -8.76 2.18
CA THR A 147 3.59 -8.63 3.06
C THR A 147 2.31 -8.88 2.26
N ALA A 148 1.37 -9.62 2.82
CA ALA A 148 0.03 -9.73 2.24
C ALA A 148 -0.69 -8.38 2.33
N GLY A 149 -1.37 -8.02 1.25
CA GLY A 149 -2.23 -6.84 1.21
C GLY A 149 -3.57 -7.07 1.90
N LEU A 150 -4.31 -5.99 2.16
CA LEU A 150 -5.60 -6.02 2.85
C LEU A 150 -6.60 -6.97 2.19
N ARG A 151 -6.65 -7.00 0.86
CA ARG A 151 -7.59 -7.83 0.10
C ARG A 151 -7.37 -9.33 0.30
N ALA A 152 -6.14 -9.76 0.60
CA ALA A 152 -5.84 -11.16 0.89
C ALA A 152 -6.47 -11.65 2.20
N PHE A 153 -6.80 -10.76 3.13
CA PHE A 153 -7.46 -11.09 4.41
C PHE A 153 -8.98 -11.15 4.31
N ILE A 154 -9.56 -10.64 3.22
CA ILE A 154 -11.03 -10.65 3.03
C ILE A 154 -11.44 -12.01 2.50
N ARG A 155 -12.11 -12.82 3.35
CA ARG A 155 -12.54 -14.19 3.05
C ARG A 155 -14.03 -14.33 2.81
N THR A 156 -14.81 -13.50 3.49
CA THR A 156 -16.27 -13.54 3.46
C THR A 156 -16.82 -12.18 3.07
N ASN A 157 -18.08 -12.11 2.66
CA ASN A 157 -18.74 -10.89 2.22
C ASN A 157 -18.00 -10.21 1.05
N THR A 158 -17.54 -11.01 0.12
CA THR A 158 -16.84 -10.55 -1.10
C THR A 158 -17.80 -10.61 -2.27
N ASP A 159 -17.88 -9.53 -3.06
CA ASP A 159 -18.51 -9.53 -4.38
C ASP A 159 -17.39 -9.56 -5.43
N LEU A 160 -17.02 -10.77 -5.80
CA LEU A 160 -15.98 -11.02 -6.79
C LEU A 160 -16.65 -11.28 -8.13
N GLY A 161 -16.11 -10.71 -9.19
CA GLY A 161 -16.56 -10.99 -10.54
C GLY A 161 -16.34 -12.46 -10.93
N SER A 162 -16.81 -12.83 -12.10
CA SER A 162 -16.64 -14.19 -12.65
C SER A 162 -15.18 -14.60 -12.68
N GLY A 163 -14.84 -15.72 -12.03
CA GLY A 163 -13.47 -16.22 -11.91
C GLY A 163 -12.65 -15.61 -10.77
N GLY A 164 -13.22 -14.70 -9.98
CA GLY A 164 -12.57 -14.18 -8.79
C GLY A 164 -12.60 -15.17 -7.63
N ALA A 165 -11.61 -15.12 -6.74
CA ALA A 165 -11.54 -15.90 -5.52
C ALA A 165 -11.27 -15.03 -4.31
N ALA A 166 -11.86 -15.35 -3.17
CA ALA A 166 -11.60 -14.67 -1.90
C ALA A 166 -10.20 -15.01 -1.37
N GLY A 167 -9.68 -14.16 -0.49
CA GLY A 167 -8.44 -14.43 0.24
C GLY A 167 -8.59 -15.72 1.07
N THR A 168 -7.49 -16.48 1.21
CA THR A 168 -7.46 -17.72 1.97
C THR A 168 -6.35 -17.70 2.99
N THR A 169 -6.58 -18.30 4.15
CA THR A 169 -5.48 -18.62 5.07
C THR A 169 -4.84 -19.91 4.58
N SER A 170 -3.54 -19.93 4.34
CA SER A 170 -2.86 -21.14 4.00
C SER A 170 -2.47 -21.90 5.26
N GLY A 171 -2.69 -23.19 5.19
CA GLY A 171 -2.33 -24.14 6.25
C GLY A 171 -3.38 -24.28 7.33
N SER A 172 -3.72 -25.52 7.63
CA SER A 172 -4.55 -25.89 8.76
C SER A 172 -3.74 -25.67 10.05
N GLY A 173 -3.85 -24.49 10.62
CA GLY A 173 -3.47 -24.20 11.99
C GLY A 173 -1.99 -24.04 12.30
N SER A 174 -1.05 -24.49 11.49
CA SER A 174 0.38 -24.46 11.87
C SER A 174 1.21 -23.40 11.14
N SER A 175 0.79 -22.88 10.03
CA SER A 175 1.54 -21.85 9.30
C SER A 175 0.90 -20.47 9.28
N GLY A 176 -0.38 -20.36 9.62
CA GLY A 176 -1.09 -19.11 9.93
C GLY A 176 -0.90 -17.91 9.02
N TYR A 177 -0.34 -18.06 7.84
CA TYR A 177 -0.18 -16.97 6.90
C TYR A 177 -1.35 -16.91 5.92
N VAL A 178 -1.57 -15.75 5.34
CA VAL A 178 -2.68 -15.51 4.43
C VAL A 178 -2.17 -15.46 3.00
N ASP A 179 -2.74 -16.29 2.15
CA ASP A 179 -2.52 -16.24 0.72
C ASP A 179 -3.48 -15.24 0.06
N ALA A 180 -3.01 -14.58 -0.97
CA ALA A 180 -3.86 -13.78 -1.84
C ALA A 180 -4.72 -14.67 -2.72
N ALA A 181 -5.89 -14.18 -3.08
CA ALA A 181 -6.66 -14.79 -4.15
C ALA A 181 -5.84 -14.83 -5.45
N ALA A 182 -5.87 -15.97 -6.10
CA ALA A 182 -5.07 -16.20 -7.30
C ALA A 182 -5.47 -15.29 -8.46
N THR A 183 -6.74 -14.88 -8.52
CA THR A 183 -7.26 -14.09 -9.63
C THR A 183 -8.22 -13.04 -9.09
N ASP A 184 -7.94 -11.80 -9.38
CA ASP A 184 -8.93 -10.74 -9.27
C ASP A 184 -9.88 -10.90 -10.45
N GLY A 185 -11.05 -11.46 -10.21
CA GLY A 185 -12.08 -11.54 -11.23
C GLY A 185 -12.45 -10.14 -11.75
N THR A 186 -13.11 -10.10 -12.86
CA THR A 186 -13.60 -8.86 -13.46
C THR A 186 -14.34 -8.05 -12.42
N LYS A 187 -13.78 -6.93 -12.04
CA LYS A 187 -14.44 -5.99 -11.12
C LYS A 187 -15.75 -5.57 -11.77
N ARG A 188 -16.84 -5.70 -11.04
CA ARG A 188 -18.05 -4.99 -11.46
C ARG A 188 -17.78 -3.50 -11.37
N ALA A 189 -18.00 -2.81 -12.49
CA ALA A 189 -17.96 -1.36 -12.57
C ALA A 189 -19.10 -0.75 -11.76
#